data_076ffac3e15072e26dd8b29bf85b5a7e
#
_entry.id   076ffac3e15072e26dd8b29bf85b5a7e
#
_cell.length_a   1.000
_cell.length_b   1.000
_cell.length_c   1.000
_cell.angle_alpha   90.00
_cell.angle_beta   90.00
_cell.angle_gamma   90.00
#
_symmetry.space_group_name_H-M   'P 1'
#
loop_
_entity.id
_entity.type
_entity.pdbx_description
1 polymer ?
#
loop_
_entity_poly.entity_id
_entity_poly.type
_entity_poly.pdbx_seq_one_letter_code
_entity_poly.pdbx_strand_id
1 'polypeptide(L)'
;MRKPSRLRGLALTATLFLSACQHKEAFEKAPLSPGQIEVVRLSERTNLAVERIRFWSSEMNEPRFFLALVPKTKVPPSEVFILNHGWWDRPEDLLKVLKVDQVYDEMLGRGEVRPAIVVLPDVRFSSFYQEFSDRHPYHNYLTLVAEEVAGTVSRHYAIPFEREHWGIGGFSFGGYLSLDVGRRYPGRFGSVSVISGLVDKEWSFWPSQAPPPGPLDSKGRGKHTIVVPGPVPRLLLACGSDDRFFSGMRGLHEKLTALGIPHEWSTGPGGHTWKYWSSVLPLMLRFHLANQHARIQSKVFPPNHSSE
;
A
#
# COMPACT_ATOMS: atom_id res chain seq x y z
N MET A 1 -59.40 -18.66 18.33
CA MET A 1 -57.96 -18.95 18.27
C MET A 1 -57.31 -17.95 17.32
N ARG A 2 -56.61 -16.95 17.86
CA ARG A 2 -55.89 -15.91 17.08
C ARG A 2 -54.41 -16.29 16.99
N LYS A 3 -53.83 -16.35 15.74
CA LYS A 3 -52.40 -16.55 15.52
C LYS A 3 -51.63 -15.29 15.90
N PRO A 4 -50.50 -15.35 16.58
CA PRO A 4 -49.66 -14.19 16.85
C PRO A 4 -48.79 -13.86 15.60
N SER A 5 -48.66 -12.56 15.38
CA SER A 5 -47.98 -11.93 14.23
C SER A 5 -46.47 -12.10 14.26
N ARG A 6 -45.90 -12.55 13.15
CA ARG A 6 -44.44 -12.65 12.87
C ARG A 6 -43.77 -11.31 12.46
N LEU A 7 -44.24 -10.17 12.98
CA LEU A 7 -43.77 -8.85 12.50
C LEU A 7 -42.82 -8.11 13.47
N ARG A 8 -42.42 -8.72 14.60
CA ARG A 8 -41.51 -8.04 15.55
C ARG A 8 -40.02 -8.27 15.33
N GLY A 9 -39.62 -9.25 14.53
CA GLY A 9 -38.21 -9.58 14.32
C GLY A 9 -37.51 -8.73 13.29
N LEU A 10 -38.23 -8.25 12.27
CA LEU A 10 -37.64 -7.46 11.15
C LEU A 10 -37.38 -5.98 11.52
N ALA A 11 -38.14 -5.43 12.43
CA ALA A 11 -37.97 -4.02 12.84
C ALA A 11 -36.72 -3.80 13.70
N LEU A 12 -36.33 -4.78 14.53
CA LEU A 12 -35.15 -4.65 15.41
C LEU A 12 -33.84 -4.76 14.62
N THR A 13 -33.79 -5.63 13.62
CA THR A 13 -32.60 -5.78 12.75
C THR A 13 -32.39 -4.58 11.84
N ALA A 14 -33.46 -4.00 11.31
CA ALA A 14 -33.38 -2.78 10.50
C ALA A 14 -32.94 -1.55 11.31
N THR A 15 -33.41 -1.42 12.56
CA THR A 15 -33.04 -0.31 13.44
C THR A 15 -31.58 -0.41 13.90
N LEU A 16 -31.06 -1.61 14.16
CA LEU A 16 -29.64 -1.82 14.48
C LEU A 16 -28.72 -1.55 13.29
N PHE A 17 -29.12 -1.92 12.07
CA PHE A 17 -28.37 -1.61 10.86
C PHE A 17 -28.36 -0.11 10.54
N LEU A 18 -29.49 0.58 10.67
CA LEU A 18 -29.56 2.04 10.49
C LEU A 18 -28.74 2.78 11.55
N SER A 19 -28.75 2.34 12.79
CA SER A 19 -27.92 2.91 13.86
C SER A 19 -26.42 2.72 13.58
N ALA A 20 -25.99 1.55 13.12
CA ALA A 20 -24.61 1.29 12.77
C ALA A 20 -24.13 2.11 11.56
N CYS A 21 -24.96 2.29 10.54
CA CYS A 21 -24.66 3.14 9.39
C CYS A 21 -24.59 4.63 9.79
N GLN A 22 -25.51 5.10 10.62
CA GLN A 22 -25.51 6.49 11.11
C GLN A 22 -24.32 6.77 12.02
N HIS A 23 -23.92 5.83 12.87
CA HIS A 23 -22.70 5.95 13.67
C HIS A 23 -21.44 5.96 12.83
N LYS A 24 -21.38 5.17 11.75
CA LYS A 24 -20.27 5.16 10.82
C LYS A 24 -20.14 6.49 10.06
N GLU A 25 -21.24 7.02 9.55
CA GLU A 25 -21.25 8.34 8.86
C GLU A 25 -20.92 9.50 9.82
N ALA A 26 -21.42 9.45 11.05
CA ALA A 26 -21.10 10.45 12.07
C ALA A 26 -19.61 10.41 12.45
N PHE A 27 -19.03 9.22 12.55
CA PHE A 27 -17.60 9.05 12.81
C PHE A 27 -16.76 9.60 11.65
N GLU A 28 -17.16 9.37 10.40
CA GLU A 28 -16.43 9.86 9.21
C GLU A 28 -16.47 11.39 9.09
N LYS A 29 -17.51 12.04 9.60
CA LYS A 29 -17.73 13.49 9.51
C LYS A 29 -17.35 14.28 10.77
N ALA A 30 -17.02 13.59 11.86
CA ALA A 30 -16.62 14.28 13.09
C ALA A 30 -15.38 15.14 12.86
N PRO A 31 -15.36 16.40 13.34
CA PRO A 31 -14.17 17.23 13.22
C PRO A 31 -13.00 16.59 13.96
N LEU A 32 -11.83 16.60 13.35
CA LEU A 32 -10.59 16.11 13.93
C LEU A 32 -9.60 17.28 13.97
N SER A 33 -8.90 17.44 15.07
CA SER A 33 -7.90 18.51 15.25
C SER A 33 -6.48 17.99 15.04
N PRO A 34 -5.51 18.86 14.73
CA PRO A 34 -4.11 18.47 14.65
C PRO A 34 -3.64 17.72 15.90
N GLY A 35 -2.93 16.61 15.67
CA GLY A 35 -2.42 15.75 16.72
C GLY A 35 -3.40 14.73 17.30
N GLN A 36 -4.70 14.82 16.98
CA GLN A 36 -5.69 13.81 17.37
C GLN A 36 -5.67 12.63 16.41
N ILE A 37 -5.87 11.44 16.96
CA ILE A 37 -6.15 10.21 16.21
C ILE A 37 -7.40 9.55 16.78
N GLU A 38 -8.16 8.93 15.91
CA GLU A 38 -9.32 8.11 16.28
C GLU A 38 -9.13 6.71 15.73
N VAL A 39 -9.39 5.70 16.56
CA VAL A 39 -9.22 4.29 16.20
C VAL A 39 -10.54 3.56 16.35
N VAL A 40 -10.96 2.86 15.30
CA VAL A 40 -12.14 2.00 15.32
C VAL A 40 -11.77 0.63 14.80
N ARG A 41 -12.05 -0.40 15.57
CA ARG A 41 -11.94 -1.78 15.13
C ARG A 41 -13.11 -2.13 14.20
N LEU A 42 -12.80 -2.51 12.97
CA LEU A 42 -13.80 -2.82 11.94
C LEU A 42 -14.18 -4.30 11.93
N SER A 43 -13.18 -5.18 12.08
CA SER A 43 -13.38 -6.63 12.06
C SER A 43 -12.19 -7.36 12.69
N GLU A 44 -12.36 -8.65 12.91
CA GLU A 44 -11.30 -9.54 13.38
C GLU A 44 -11.25 -10.82 12.56
N ARG A 45 -10.03 -11.36 12.42
CA ARG A 45 -9.74 -12.70 11.92
C ARG A 45 -9.04 -13.52 13.00
N THR A 46 -8.64 -14.72 12.69
CA THR A 46 -7.95 -15.61 13.63
C THR A 46 -6.68 -14.97 14.17
N ASN A 47 -5.83 -14.48 13.29
CA ASN A 47 -4.48 -14.02 13.63
C ASN A 47 -4.32 -12.50 13.58
N LEU A 48 -5.31 -11.75 13.14
CA LEU A 48 -5.24 -10.29 13.05
C LEU A 48 -6.57 -9.59 13.33
N ALA A 49 -6.49 -8.30 13.63
CA ALA A 49 -7.62 -7.37 13.66
C ALA A 49 -7.49 -6.37 12.51
N VAL A 50 -8.61 -5.84 12.03
CA VAL A 50 -8.67 -4.74 11.07
C VAL A 50 -9.12 -3.50 11.80
N GLU A 51 -8.30 -2.48 11.79
CA GLU A 51 -8.57 -1.20 12.44
C GLU A 51 -8.62 -0.08 11.40
N ARG A 52 -9.46 0.93 11.65
CA ARG A 52 -9.46 2.19 10.91
C ARG A 52 -8.90 3.27 11.82
N ILE A 53 -7.86 3.92 11.36
CA ILE A 53 -7.21 5.03 12.05
C ILE A 53 -7.45 6.31 11.25
N ARG A 54 -8.12 7.29 11.88
CA ARG A 54 -8.26 8.65 11.36
C ARG A 54 -7.26 9.55 12.05
N PHE A 55 -6.70 10.46 11.29
CA PHE A 55 -5.75 11.45 11.79
C PHE A 55 -5.90 12.76 11.00
N TRP A 56 -5.47 13.87 11.60
CA TRP A 56 -5.38 15.13 10.87
C TRP A 56 -4.14 15.13 9.99
N SER A 57 -4.32 15.36 8.69
CA SER A 57 -3.22 15.59 7.76
C SER A 57 -2.96 17.09 7.64
N SER A 58 -1.76 17.51 8.02
CA SER A 58 -1.32 18.90 7.84
C SER A 58 -1.04 19.18 6.36
N GLU A 59 -0.53 18.20 5.64
CA GLU A 59 -0.23 18.28 4.22
C GLU A 59 -1.49 18.46 3.36
N MET A 60 -2.57 17.76 3.73
CA MET A 60 -3.86 17.85 3.03
C MET A 60 -4.80 18.90 3.65
N ASN A 61 -4.47 19.42 4.83
CA ASN A 61 -5.31 20.32 5.62
C ASN A 61 -6.74 19.76 5.82
N GLU A 62 -6.84 18.46 6.07
CA GLU A 62 -8.11 17.76 6.29
C GLU A 62 -7.91 16.45 7.06
N PRO A 63 -8.96 15.88 7.67
CA PRO A 63 -8.87 14.52 8.20
C PRO A 63 -8.62 13.49 7.11
N ARG A 64 -7.63 12.63 7.31
CA ARG A 64 -7.33 11.48 6.47
C ARG A 64 -7.44 10.20 7.29
N PHE A 65 -7.40 9.05 6.62
CA PHE A 65 -7.42 7.78 7.32
C PHE A 65 -6.59 6.71 6.59
N PHE A 66 -6.31 5.65 7.30
CA PHE A 66 -5.82 4.40 6.75
C PHE A 66 -6.50 3.22 7.46
N LEU A 67 -6.49 2.08 6.81
CA LEU A 67 -6.82 0.81 7.47
C LEU A 67 -5.51 0.13 7.88
N ALA A 68 -5.53 -0.54 9.03
CA ALA A 68 -4.39 -1.30 9.53
C ALA A 68 -4.81 -2.75 9.79
N LEU A 69 -4.03 -3.69 9.28
CA LEU A 69 -4.12 -5.10 9.61
C LEU A 69 -3.11 -5.35 10.74
N VAL A 70 -3.62 -5.58 11.93
CA VAL A 70 -2.84 -5.64 13.18
C VAL A 70 -2.75 -7.08 13.65
N PRO A 71 -1.59 -7.74 13.58
CA PRO A 71 -1.43 -9.11 14.06
C PRO A 71 -1.69 -9.26 15.55
N LYS A 72 -2.39 -10.33 15.94
CA LYS A 72 -2.64 -10.71 17.33
C LYS A 72 -1.46 -11.52 17.87
N THR A 73 -0.41 -10.86 18.27
CA THR A 73 0.84 -11.47 18.74
C THR A 73 1.14 -11.11 20.19
N LYS A 74 1.88 -11.99 20.89
CA LYS A 74 2.34 -11.70 22.27
C LYS A 74 3.40 -10.60 22.32
N VAL A 75 4.22 -10.54 21.28
CA VAL A 75 5.26 -9.49 21.11
C VAL A 75 4.75 -8.54 20.04
N PRO A 76 4.72 -7.22 20.30
CA PRO A 76 4.30 -6.25 19.31
C PRO A 76 5.10 -6.39 18.00
N PRO A 77 4.47 -6.25 16.83
CA PRO A 77 5.19 -6.22 15.56
C PRO A 77 6.19 -5.07 15.51
N SER A 78 7.37 -5.33 14.96
CA SER A 78 8.39 -4.31 14.70
C SER A 78 8.49 -3.91 13.23
N GLU A 79 7.66 -4.51 12.37
CA GLU A 79 7.69 -4.30 10.95
C GLU A 79 6.40 -3.66 10.44
N VAL A 80 6.54 -2.89 9.37
CA VAL A 80 5.43 -2.21 8.69
C VAL A 80 5.52 -2.46 7.18
N PHE A 81 4.38 -2.76 6.58
CA PHE A 81 4.23 -2.78 5.14
C PHE A 81 3.08 -1.86 4.73
N ILE A 82 3.39 -0.78 3.99
CA ILE A 82 2.38 0.14 3.44
C ILE A 82 1.99 -0.36 2.04
N LEU A 83 0.71 -0.65 1.84
CA LEU A 83 0.15 -1.15 0.59
C LEU A 83 -0.83 -0.13 -0.01
N ASN A 84 -0.40 0.53 -1.08
CA ASN A 84 -1.18 1.55 -1.76
C ASN A 84 -2.12 0.94 -2.82
N HIS A 85 -3.38 1.39 -2.83
CA HIS A 85 -4.39 0.99 -3.80
C HIS A 85 -4.19 1.67 -5.16
N GLY A 86 -4.90 1.19 -6.19
CA GLY A 86 -4.91 1.78 -7.52
C GLY A 86 -5.71 3.08 -7.58
N TRP A 87 -5.70 3.72 -8.75
CA TRP A 87 -6.24 5.06 -8.96
C TRP A 87 -7.71 5.25 -8.58
N TRP A 88 -8.58 4.34 -9.01
CA TRP A 88 -10.03 4.43 -8.74
C TRP A 88 -10.49 3.69 -7.50
N ASP A 89 -9.54 3.06 -6.83
CA ASP A 89 -9.81 2.17 -5.71
C ASP A 89 -9.83 2.93 -4.38
N ARG A 90 -10.18 2.19 -3.34
CA ARG A 90 -10.18 2.63 -1.95
C ARG A 90 -9.45 1.60 -1.08
N PRO A 91 -8.99 1.97 0.11
CA PRO A 91 -8.44 1.00 1.05
C PRO A 91 -9.37 -0.20 1.28
N GLU A 92 -10.69 0.04 1.32
CA GLU A 92 -11.70 -1.00 1.51
C GLU A 92 -11.78 -1.99 0.35
N ASP A 93 -11.38 -1.60 -0.87
CA ASP A 93 -11.39 -2.51 -2.03
C ASP A 93 -10.25 -3.53 -1.93
N LEU A 94 -9.14 -3.17 -1.28
CA LEU A 94 -8.07 -4.12 -0.94
C LEU A 94 -8.57 -5.21 0.03
N LEU A 95 -9.54 -4.90 0.89
CA LEU A 95 -10.19 -5.90 1.76
C LEU A 95 -11.27 -6.68 1.00
N LYS A 96 -12.14 -6.00 0.26
CA LYS A 96 -13.33 -6.61 -0.36
C LYS A 96 -13.01 -7.44 -1.59
N VAL A 97 -12.14 -6.93 -2.46
CA VAL A 97 -11.84 -7.52 -3.77
C VAL A 97 -10.54 -8.34 -3.69
N LEU A 98 -9.47 -7.74 -3.21
CA LEU A 98 -8.17 -8.39 -3.09
C LEU A 98 -8.09 -9.36 -1.90
N LYS A 99 -8.96 -9.16 -0.88
CA LYS A 99 -9.02 -9.97 0.36
C LYS A 99 -7.66 -10.03 1.08
N VAL A 100 -6.96 -8.91 1.11
CA VAL A 100 -5.61 -8.83 1.66
C VAL A 100 -5.55 -9.25 3.13
N ASP A 101 -6.59 -8.95 3.91
CA ASP A 101 -6.73 -9.36 5.31
C ASP A 101 -6.86 -10.88 5.46
N GLN A 102 -7.61 -11.53 4.56
CA GLN A 102 -7.74 -12.99 4.55
C GLN A 102 -6.43 -13.67 4.15
N VAL A 103 -5.84 -13.23 3.03
CA VAL A 103 -4.57 -13.80 2.54
C VAL A 103 -3.46 -13.63 3.57
N TYR A 104 -3.37 -12.45 4.18
CA TYR A 104 -2.36 -12.18 5.21
C TYR A 104 -2.59 -13.00 6.48
N ASP A 105 -3.85 -13.13 6.95
CA ASP A 105 -4.22 -13.97 8.09
C ASP A 105 -3.82 -15.45 7.90
N GLU A 106 -4.09 -16.00 6.71
CA GLU A 106 -3.72 -17.37 6.34
C GLU A 106 -2.20 -17.56 6.29
N MET A 107 -1.46 -16.61 5.72
CA MET A 107 0.00 -16.66 5.64
C MET A 107 0.65 -16.52 7.03
N LEU A 108 0.09 -15.70 7.92
CA LEU A 108 0.48 -15.63 9.33
C LEU A 108 0.26 -16.97 10.04
N GLY A 109 -0.92 -17.56 9.87
CA GLY A 109 -1.26 -18.86 10.48
C GLY A 109 -0.36 -20.00 10.03
N ARG A 110 0.15 -19.96 8.79
CA ARG A 110 1.12 -20.93 8.26
C ARG A 110 2.59 -20.59 8.54
N GLY A 111 2.87 -19.44 9.19
CA GLY A 111 4.23 -18.99 9.47
C GLY A 111 5.05 -18.60 8.22
N GLU A 112 4.38 -18.34 7.09
CA GLU A 112 5.03 -17.96 5.83
C GLU A 112 5.60 -16.54 5.87
N VAL A 113 4.99 -15.67 6.68
CA VAL A 113 5.36 -14.27 6.85
C VAL A 113 5.50 -13.92 8.31
N ARG A 114 6.33 -12.91 8.60
CA ARG A 114 6.48 -12.35 9.93
C ARG A 114 5.29 -11.45 10.27
N PRO A 115 4.90 -11.35 11.54
CA PRO A 115 3.94 -10.36 11.99
C PRO A 115 4.44 -8.94 11.70
N ALA A 116 3.61 -8.16 10.97
CA ALA A 116 3.85 -6.77 10.62
C ALA A 116 2.53 -6.00 10.65
N ILE A 117 2.57 -4.71 10.90
CA ILE A 117 1.40 -3.87 10.63
C ILE A 117 1.31 -3.64 9.12
N VAL A 118 0.27 -4.18 8.47
CA VAL A 118 -0.01 -3.89 7.06
C VAL A 118 -0.95 -2.70 6.99
N VAL A 119 -0.50 -1.61 6.38
CA VAL A 119 -1.18 -0.32 6.34
C VAL A 119 -1.74 -0.08 4.96
N LEU A 120 -3.01 0.25 4.86
CA LEU A 120 -3.73 0.53 3.63
C LEU A 120 -4.19 2.00 3.66
N PRO A 121 -3.37 2.95 3.20
CA PRO A 121 -3.71 4.37 3.26
C PRO A 121 -4.77 4.75 2.22
N ASP A 122 -5.58 5.76 2.55
CA ASP A 122 -6.46 6.41 1.58
C ASP A 122 -5.67 7.45 0.77
N VAL A 123 -5.23 7.02 -0.40
CA VAL A 123 -4.50 7.86 -1.37
C VAL A 123 -5.38 8.27 -2.55
N ARG A 124 -6.71 8.34 -2.34
CA ARG A 124 -7.64 8.77 -3.38
C ARG A 124 -7.42 10.21 -3.77
N PHE A 125 -7.35 10.43 -5.05
CA PHE A 125 -7.47 11.75 -5.65
C PHE A 125 -8.95 12.09 -5.86
N SER A 126 -9.30 13.35 -5.68
CA SER A 126 -10.71 13.79 -5.71
C SER A 126 -11.40 13.62 -7.07
N SER A 127 -10.66 13.73 -8.17
CA SER A 127 -11.11 13.30 -9.52
C SER A 127 -9.96 13.29 -10.51
N PHE A 128 -10.05 12.44 -11.53
CA PHE A 128 -9.05 12.33 -12.61
C PHE A 128 -8.84 13.63 -13.39
N TYR A 129 -9.89 14.45 -13.52
CA TYR A 129 -9.85 15.71 -14.25
C TYR A 129 -9.58 16.92 -13.36
N GLN A 130 -9.80 16.81 -12.05
CA GLN A 130 -9.55 17.86 -11.07
C GLN A 130 -8.18 17.73 -10.37
N GLU A 131 -7.48 16.65 -10.58
CA GLU A 131 -6.18 16.35 -9.95
C GLU A 131 -5.06 17.30 -10.32
N PHE A 132 -5.20 17.90 -11.48
CA PHE A 132 -4.31 18.94 -11.94
C PHE A 132 -4.83 20.33 -11.59
N SER A 133 -5.97 20.43 -10.91
CA SER A 133 -6.44 21.66 -10.28
C SER A 133 -6.05 21.68 -8.81
N ASP A 134 -4.99 22.29 -8.52
CA ASP A 134 -4.42 22.98 -7.35
C ASP A 134 -4.84 22.65 -5.90
N ARG A 135 -5.81 21.77 -5.62
CA ARG A 135 -6.25 21.57 -4.24
C ARG A 135 -5.30 20.67 -3.45
N HIS A 136 -4.82 19.60 -4.08
CA HIS A 136 -3.82 18.70 -3.51
C HIS A 136 -2.90 18.18 -4.61
N PRO A 137 -1.78 18.85 -4.88
CA PRO A 137 -0.83 18.42 -5.88
C PRO A 137 -0.23 17.04 -5.52
N TYR A 138 0.21 16.30 -6.53
CA TYR A 138 0.71 14.94 -6.37
C TYR A 138 1.79 14.78 -5.27
N HIS A 139 2.67 15.77 -5.11
CA HIS A 139 3.72 15.70 -4.09
C HIS A 139 3.18 15.62 -2.65
N ASN A 140 1.98 16.17 -2.39
CA ASN A 140 1.34 16.09 -1.07
C ASN A 140 1.01 14.63 -0.72
N TYR A 141 0.66 13.79 -1.70
CA TYR A 141 0.43 12.36 -1.47
C TYR A 141 1.72 11.59 -1.16
N LEU A 142 2.85 12.03 -1.70
CA LEU A 142 4.15 11.47 -1.34
C LEU A 142 4.48 11.76 0.12
N THR A 143 4.31 13.01 0.55
CA THR A 143 4.51 13.46 1.94
C THR A 143 3.49 12.81 2.88
N LEU A 144 2.21 12.76 2.47
CA LEU A 144 1.15 12.08 3.23
C LEU A 144 1.57 10.64 3.58
N VAL A 145 2.02 9.87 2.59
CA VAL A 145 2.37 8.46 2.81
C VAL A 145 3.69 8.31 3.56
N ALA A 146 4.74 9.04 3.13
CA ALA A 146 6.09 8.87 3.65
C ALA A 146 6.28 9.45 5.06
N GLU A 147 5.55 10.50 5.42
CA GLU A 147 5.74 11.22 6.67
C GLU A 147 4.54 11.12 7.60
N GLU A 148 3.35 11.44 7.13
CA GLU A 148 2.19 11.54 8.02
C GLU A 148 1.56 10.18 8.35
N VAL A 149 1.29 9.33 7.35
CA VAL A 149 0.82 7.95 7.57
C VAL A 149 1.88 7.17 8.32
N ALA A 150 3.11 7.13 7.81
CA ALA A 150 4.19 6.40 8.45
C ALA A 150 4.47 6.91 9.87
N GLY A 151 4.48 8.25 10.09
CA GLY A 151 4.64 8.85 11.41
C GLY A 151 3.50 8.52 12.38
N THR A 152 2.26 8.48 11.88
CA THR A 152 1.10 8.08 12.70
C THR A 152 1.16 6.62 13.11
N VAL A 153 1.53 5.72 12.18
CA VAL A 153 1.76 4.30 12.45
C VAL A 153 2.87 4.10 13.48
N SER A 154 4.02 4.75 13.28
CA SER A 154 5.16 4.69 14.20
C SER A 154 4.77 5.09 15.62
N ARG A 155 4.11 6.22 15.79
CA ARG A 155 3.68 6.69 17.12
C ARG A 155 2.60 5.82 17.74
N HIS A 156 1.58 5.42 16.97
CA HIS A 156 0.44 4.69 17.49
C HIS A 156 0.79 3.26 17.93
N TYR A 157 1.61 2.58 17.13
CA TYR A 157 2.02 1.18 17.41
C TYR A 157 3.39 1.08 18.06
N ALA A 158 4.04 2.22 18.40
CA ALA A 158 5.37 2.29 18.99
C ALA A 158 6.45 1.56 18.16
N ILE A 159 6.38 1.66 16.83
CA ILE A 159 7.35 1.06 15.90
C ILE A 159 8.36 2.12 15.47
N PRO A 160 9.66 1.97 15.79
CA PRO A 160 10.69 2.93 15.39
C PRO A 160 10.89 2.93 13.87
N PHE A 161 11.41 4.06 13.35
CA PHE A 161 11.80 4.17 11.95
C PHE A 161 13.17 3.53 11.70
N GLU A 162 13.19 2.21 11.65
CA GLU A 162 14.31 1.45 11.16
C GLU A 162 14.01 1.02 9.73
N ARG A 163 14.69 1.65 8.78
CA ARG A 163 14.43 1.53 7.33
C ARG A 163 14.21 0.08 6.86
N GLU A 164 15.00 -0.84 7.38
CA GLU A 164 14.98 -2.26 7.03
C GLU A 164 13.67 -2.96 7.42
N HIS A 165 12.95 -2.40 8.39
CA HIS A 165 11.68 -2.91 8.90
C HIS A 165 10.46 -2.27 8.23
N TRP A 166 10.68 -1.28 7.34
CA TRP A 166 9.61 -0.59 6.63
C TRP A 166 9.62 -0.94 5.15
N GLY A 167 8.49 -1.44 4.66
CA GLY A 167 8.25 -1.71 3.25
C GLY A 167 7.11 -0.86 2.71
N ILE A 168 7.15 -0.58 1.41
CA ILE A 168 6.08 0.09 0.69
C ILE A 168 5.83 -0.59 -0.65
N GLY A 169 4.58 -0.69 -1.08
CA GLY A 169 4.24 -1.24 -2.37
C GLY A 169 2.81 -0.90 -2.79
N GLY A 170 2.43 -1.33 -3.97
CA GLY A 170 1.09 -1.08 -4.45
C GLY A 170 0.83 -1.61 -5.85
N PHE A 171 -0.42 -1.43 -6.28
CA PHE A 171 -0.94 -1.86 -7.57
C PHE A 171 -1.22 -0.64 -8.45
N SER A 172 -0.95 -0.74 -9.75
CA SER A 172 -1.27 0.31 -10.71
C SER A 172 -0.67 1.67 -10.28
N PHE A 173 -1.50 2.68 -10.09
CA PHE A 173 -1.10 3.98 -9.53
C PHE A 173 -0.42 3.85 -8.15
N GLY A 174 -0.94 2.99 -7.28
CA GLY A 174 -0.31 2.73 -5.98
C GLY A 174 1.10 2.14 -6.10
N GLY A 175 1.37 1.35 -7.14
CA GLY A 175 2.72 0.89 -7.48
C GLY A 175 3.64 2.04 -7.93
N TYR A 176 3.14 2.92 -8.78
CA TYR A 176 3.84 4.14 -9.19
C TYR A 176 4.17 5.04 -7.99
N LEU A 177 3.15 5.34 -7.17
CA LEU A 177 3.30 6.13 -5.94
C LEU A 177 4.37 5.53 -5.01
N SER A 178 4.32 4.20 -4.80
CA SER A 178 5.26 3.49 -3.93
C SER A 178 6.71 3.59 -4.43
N LEU A 179 6.89 3.47 -5.73
CA LEU A 179 8.21 3.61 -6.35
C LEU A 179 8.74 5.04 -6.20
N ASP A 180 7.89 6.05 -6.40
CA ASP A 180 8.27 7.46 -6.28
C ASP A 180 8.55 7.85 -4.82
N VAL A 181 7.73 7.38 -3.87
CA VAL A 181 7.99 7.53 -2.42
C VAL A 181 9.31 6.88 -2.04
N GLY A 182 9.53 5.60 -2.40
CA GLY A 182 10.76 4.89 -2.05
C GLY A 182 12.01 5.57 -2.59
N ARG A 183 11.92 6.23 -3.73
CA ARG A 183 12.99 6.97 -4.37
C ARG A 183 13.26 8.33 -3.74
N ARG A 184 12.20 9.05 -3.36
CA ARG A 184 12.31 10.40 -2.76
C ARG A 184 12.65 10.36 -1.28
N TYR A 185 12.31 9.26 -0.61
CA TYR A 185 12.56 9.05 0.81
C TYR A 185 13.42 7.81 1.06
N PRO A 186 14.65 7.74 0.52
CA PRO A 186 15.48 6.53 0.54
C PRO A 186 15.87 6.06 1.94
N GLY A 187 15.80 6.94 2.93
CA GLY A 187 16.00 6.61 4.35
C GLY A 187 14.78 6.01 5.05
N ARG A 188 13.60 5.94 4.38
CA ARG A 188 12.36 5.51 5.02
C ARG A 188 12.04 4.02 4.80
N PHE A 189 12.30 3.50 3.59
CA PHE A 189 11.84 2.17 3.19
C PHE A 189 12.99 1.28 2.73
N GLY A 190 13.14 0.12 3.35
CA GLY A 190 14.12 -0.89 2.98
C GLY A 190 13.66 -1.79 1.83
N SER A 191 12.37 -1.79 1.50
CA SER A 191 11.83 -2.58 0.39
C SER A 191 10.68 -1.84 -0.31
N VAL A 192 10.65 -1.95 -1.65
CA VAL A 192 9.61 -1.36 -2.52
C VAL A 192 9.10 -2.40 -3.49
N SER A 193 7.78 -2.50 -3.67
CA SER A 193 7.18 -3.36 -4.68
C SER A 193 6.24 -2.58 -5.60
N VAL A 194 6.34 -2.88 -6.90
CA VAL A 194 5.56 -2.23 -7.97
C VAL A 194 4.84 -3.30 -8.76
N ILE A 195 3.53 -3.36 -8.64
CA ILE A 195 2.72 -4.33 -9.37
C ILE A 195 1.88 -3.59 -10.41
N SER A 196 2.06 -3.94 -11.69
CA SER A 196 1.33 -3.30 -12.80
C SER A 196 1.43 -1.76 -12.74
N GLY A 197 2.59 -1.21 -12.38
CA GLY A 197 2.76 0.22 -12.14
C GLY A 197 2.70 1.05 -13.40
N LEU A 198 2.17 2.28 -13.27
CA LEU A 198 2.20 3.28 -14.35
C LEU A 198 3.62 3.84 -14.48
N VAL A 199 4.50 3.12 -15.15
CA VAL A 199 5.87 3.54 -15.40
C VAL A 199 6.02 3.87 -16.88
N ASP A 200 6.43 5.07 -17.20
CA ASP A 200 6.74 5.46 -18.58
C ASP A 200 8.22 5.20 -18.94
N LYS A 201 8.51 5.29 -20.23
CA LYS A 201 9.87 5.04 -20.75
C LYS A 201 10.88 6.12 -20.35
N GLU A 202 10.41 7.29 -19.92
CA GLU A 202 11.24 8.45 -19.59
C GLU A 202 11.60 8.51 -18.10
N TRP A 203 11.17 7.53 -17.32
CA TRP A 203 11.48 7.46 -15.90
C TRP A 203 12.99 7.51 -15.65
N SER A 204 13.44 8.63 -15.10
CA SER A 204 14.83 8.78 -14.72
C SER A 204 15.08 8.14 -13.35
N PHE A 205 16.17 7.45 -13.28
CA PHE A 205 16.51 6.39 -12.33
C PHE A 205 17.06 6.87 -11.01
N TRP A 206 17.11 5.90 -10.09
CA TRP A 206 17.94 5.86 -8.90
C TRP A 206 19.41 5.89 -9.33
N PRO A 207 20.10 6.98 -9.30
CA PRO A 207 21.54 6.99 -9.37
C PRO A 207 22.13 7.73 -8.20
N SER A 208 23.28 7.27 -7.78
CA SER A 208 24.17 7.98 -6.88
C SER A 208 24.61 9.39 -7.38
N GLN A 209 24.14 9.84 -8.54
CA GLN A 209 24.51 11.08 -9.21
C GLN A 209 23.31 11.74 -9.93
N ALA A 210 22.22 11.98 -9.23
CA ALA A 210 21.16 12.77 -9.83
C ALA A 210 21.43 14.26 -9.71
N PRO A 211 21.12 15.06 -10.76
CA PRO A 211 21.17 16.50 -10.67
C PRO A 211 20.17 17.01 -9.61
N PRO A 212 20.43 18.20 -9.03
CA PRO A 212 19.52 18.80 -8.07
C PRO A 212 18.12 19.01 -8.68
N PRO A 213 17.09 19.09 -7.84
CA PRO A 213 15.71 19.22 -8.27
C PRO A 213 15.49 20.39 -9.19
N GLY A 214 14.97 20.13 -10.37
CA GLY A 214 14.40 21.19 -11.20
C GLY A 214 13.04 21.61 -10.64
N PRO A 215 12.61 22.86 -10.89
CA PRO A 215 11.29 23.32 -10.49
C PRO A 215 10.22 22.44 -11.15
N LEU A 216 9.15 22.17 -10.38
CA LEU A 216 7.96 21.51 -10.90
C LEU A 216 7.36 22.38 -12.03
N ASP A 217 6.84 21.77 -13.10
CA ASP A 217 6.08 22.51 -14.10
C ASP A 217 4.80 23.07 -13.45
N SER A 218 4.12 23.99 -14.16
CA SER A 218 2.89 24.61 -13.72
C SER A 218 1.72 23.64 -13.44
N LYS A 219 1.94 22.34 -13.70
CA LYS A 219 0.99 21.22 -13.45
C LYS A 219 1.49 20.26 -12.36
N GLY A 220 2.52 20.66 -11.58
CA GLY A 220 3.08 19.80 -10.53
C GLY A 220 3.82 18.56 -11.05
N ARG A 221 4.07 18.47 -12.35
CA ARG A 221 4.77 17.34 -12.98
C ARG A 221 6.26 17.68 -13.03
N GLY A 222 7.05 17.02 -12.23
CA GLY A 222 8.49 17.10 -12.35
C GLY A 222 8.95 16.31 -13.56
N LYS A 223 9.38 16.98 -14.62
CA LYS A 223 10.11 16.34 -15.72
C LYS A 223 11.40 15.67 -15.25
N HIS A 224 11.91 16.08 -14.11
CA HIS A 224 13.13 15.54 -13.52
C HIS A 224 12.94 15.41 -12.02
N THR A 225 12.64 14.23 -11.59
CA THR A 225 12.40 13.92 -10.20
C THR A 225 13.68 14.02 -9.39
N ILE A 226 13.62 14.74 -8.29
CA ILE A 226 14.69 14.79 -7.30
C ILE A 226 15.02 13.38 -6.85
N VAL A 227 16.23 12.95 -7.10
CA VAL A 227 16.77 11.77 -6.47
C VAL A 227 17.63 12.24 -5.31
N VAL A 228 17.16 11.99 -4.09
CA VAL A 228 18.00 12.17 -2.91
C VAL A 228 19.00 11.02 -2.92
N PRO A 229 20.32 11.29 -2.86
CA PRO A 229 21.31 10.24 -2.73
C PRO A 229 21.01 9.40 -1.50
N GLY A 230 20.91 8.09 -1.66
CA GLY A 230 20.60 7.20 -0.55
C GLY A 230 20.66 5.73 -0.96
N PRO A 231 20.57 4.82 0.00
CA PRO A 231 20.64 3.40 -0.29
C PRO A 231 19.42 2.96 -1.10
N VAL A 232 19.67 2.20 -2.17
CA VAL A 232 18.61 1.56 -2.97
C VAL A 232 17.87 0.55 -2.09
N PRO A 233 16.53 0.58 -2.03
CA PRO A 233 15.76 -0.46 -1.34
C PRO A 233 15.83 -1.77 -2.12
N ARG A 234 15.45 -2.87 -1.50
CA ARG A 234 15.12 -4.09 -2.25
C ARG A 234 13.90 -3.79 -3.13
N LEU A 235 13.94 -4.22 -4.38
CA LEU A 235 12.89 -3.94 -5.36
C LEU A 235 12.23 -5.23 -5.83
N LEU A 236 10.89 -5.24 -5.89
CA LEU A 236 10.09 -6.23 -6.58
C LEU A 236 9.26 -5.54 -7.66
N LEU A 237 9.41 -5.98 -8.89
CA LEU A 237 8.57 -5.57 -10.02
C LEU A 237 7.74 -6.76 -10.47
N ALA A 238 6.44 -6.59 -10.67
CA ALA A 238 5.60 -7.63 -11.26
C ALA A 238 4.56 -7.03 -12.21
N CYS A 239 4.34 -7.67 -13.35
CA CYS A 239 3.36 -7.23 -14.33
C CYS A 239 2.86 -8.40 -15.17
N GLY A 240 1.56 -8.46 -15.41
CA GLY A 240 0.98 -9.44 -16.33
C GLY A 240 1.37 -9.17 -17.77
N SER A 241 1.59 -10.22 -18.56
CA SER A 241 2.02 -10.11 -19.97
C SER A 241 1.01 -9.37 -20.86
N ASP A 242 -0.28 -9.43 -20.49
CA ASP A 242 -1.38 -8.79 -21.22
C ASP A 242 -1.77 -7.43 -20.61
N ASP A 243 -1.00 -6.94 -19.62
CA ASP A 243 -1.26 -5.68 -18.97
C ASP A 243 -0.85 -4.51 -19.88
N ARG A 244 -1.71 -3.49 -19.98
CA ARG A 244 -1.43 -2.28 -20.76
C ARG A 244 -0.15 -1.56 -20.32
N PHE A 245 0.32 -1.76 -19.10
CA PHE A 245 1.56 -1.18 -18.58
C PHE A 245 2.77 -2.12 -18.69
N PHE A 246 2.59 -3.31 -19.27
CA PHE A 246 3.66 -4.29 -19.39
C PHE A 246 4.92 -3.74 -20.08
N SER A 247 4.75 -3.01 -21.18
CA SER A 247 5.89 -2.42 -21.91
C SER A 247 6.70 -1.46 -21.05
N GLY A 248 6.04 -0.60 -20.25
CA GLY A 248 6.71 0.32 -19.33
C GLY A 248 7.41 -0.42 -18.19
N MET A 249 6.74 -1.39 -17.57
CA MET A 249 7.29 -2.21 -16.48
C MET A 249 8.47 -3.05 -16.94
N ARG A 250 8.41 -3.64 -18.15
CA ARG A 250 9.54 -4.35 -18.76
C ARG A 250 10.71 -3.40 -19.05
N GLY A 251 10.43 -2.21 -19.59
CA GLY A 251 11.46 -1.19 -19.81
C GLY A 251 12.15 -0.75 -18.51
N LEU A 252 11.40 -0.68 -17.40
CA LEU A 252 11.97 -0.45 -16.07
C LEU A 252 12.88 -1.60 -15.64
N HIS A 253 12.44 -2.85 -15.78
CA HIS A 253 13.25 -4.04 -15.50
C HIS A 253 14.54 -4.05 -16.31
N GLU A 254 14.47 -3.88 -17.64
CA GLU A 254 15.63 -3.87 -18.54
C GLU A 254 16.63 -2.78 -18.14
N LYS A 255 16.14 -1.60 -17.77
CA LYS A 255 16.98 -0.47 -17.37
C LYS A 255 17.65 -0.68 -16.02
N LEU A 256 16.94 -1.23 -15.02
CA LEU A 256 17.53 -1.61 -13.71
C LEU A 256 18.63 -2.67 -13.92
N THR A 257 18.38 -3.64 -14.79
CA THR A 257 19.35 -4.68 -15.16
C THR A 257 20.60 -4.06 -15.78
N ALA A 258 20.44 -3.15 -16.76
CA ALA A 258 21.55 -2.47 -17.41
C ALA A 258 22.39 -1.61 -16.45
N LEU A 259 21.76 -1.06 -15.41
CA LEU A 259 22.43 -0.28 -14.37
C LEU A 259 23.02 -1.14 -13.24
N GLY A 260 22.89 -2.46 -13.29
CA GLY A 260 23.35 -3.36 -12.23
C GLY A 260 22.60 -3.20 -10.91
N ILE A 261 21.38 -2.64 -10.92
CA ILE A 261 20.55 -2.46 -9.71
C ILE A 261 19.81 -3.76 -9.41
N PRO A 262 20.10 -4.43 -8.27
CA PRO A 262 19.44 -5.69 -7.91
C PRO A 262 17.93 -5.50 -7.71
N HIS A 263 17.13 -6.35 -8.37
CA HIS A 263 15.68 -6.37 -8.22
C HIS A 263 15.12 -7.74 -8.58
N GLU A 264 13.94 -8.04 -8.06
CA GLU A 264 13.14 -9.20 -8.45
C GLU A 264 12.18 -8.78 -9.58
N TRP A 265 12.11 -9.58 -10.64
CA TRP A 265 11.15 -9.41 -11.73
C TRP A 265 10.26 -10.64 -11.84
N SER A 266 8.95 -10.43 -11.83
CA SER A 266 7.96 -11.49 -11.98
C SER A 266 6.96 -11.13 -13.07
N THR A 267 6.76 -12.04 -14.02
CA THR A 267 5.77 -11.88 -15.07
C THR A 267 5.04 -13.21 -15.33
N GLY A 268 3.86 -13.13 -15.92
CA GLY A 268 3.05 -14.28 -16.26
C GLY A 268 1.76 -13.85 -16.95
N PRO A 269 0.91 -14.79 -17.39
CA PRO A 269 -0.36 -14.48 -18.04
C PRO A 269 -1.25 -13.61 -17.14
N GLY A 270 -1.84 -12.56 -17.69
CA GLY A 270 -2.79 -11.69 -17.02
C GLY A 270 -2.69 -10.25 -17.46
N GLY A 271 -3.80 -9.53 -17.32
CA GLY A 271 -3.92 -8.12 -17.66
C GLY A 271 -3.98 -7.23 -16.43
N HIS A 272 -4.35 -5.96 -16.64
CA HIS A 272 -4.53 -4.95 -15.59
C HIS A 272 -5.83 -5.20 -14.81
N THR A 273 -5.83 -6.24 -13.97
CA THR A 273 -7.04 -6.74 -13.30
C THR A 273 -6.78 -7.20 -11.87
N TRP A 274 -7.81 -7.11 -11.05
CA TRP A 274 -7.85 -7.67 -9.70
C TRP A 274 -7.48 -9.16 -9.66
N LYS A 275 -7.83 -9.93 -10.70
CA LYS A 275 -7.50 -11.36 -10.81
C LYS A 275 -5.98 -11.56 -10.83
N TYR A 276 -5.26 -10.80 -11.64
CA TYR A 276 -3.81 -10.86 -11.69
C TYR A 276 -3.20 -10.39 -10.36
N TRP A 277 -3.68 -9.27 -9.84
CA TRP A 277 -3.18 -8.70 -8.58
C TRP A 277 -3.39 -9.66 -7.39
N SER A 278 -4.53 -10.35 -7.33
CA SER A 278 -4.77 -11.39 -6.32
C SER A 278 -3.76 -12.54 -6.42
N SER A 279 -3.35 -12.93 -7.63
CA SER A 279 -2.38 -14.01 -7.82
C SER A 279 -0.96 -13.63 -7.39
N VAL A 280 -0.59 -12.35 -7.47
CA VAL A 280 0.73 -11.83 -7.06
C VAL A 280 0.78 -11.30 -5.63
N LEU A 281 -0.36 -11.13 -4.96
CA LEU A 281 -0.39 -10.64 -3.57
C LEU A 281 0.44 -11.50 -2.60
N PRO A 282 0.39 -12.85 -2.63
CA PRO A 282 1.24 -13.67 -1.75
C PRO A 282 2.74 -13.49 -2.02
N LEU A 283 3.14 -13.29 -3.28
CA LEU A 283 4.52 -12.96 -3.63
C LEU A 283 4.96 -11.63 -3.01
N MET A 284 4.11 -10.60 -3.15
CA MET A 284 4.37 -9.28 -2.57
C MET A 284 4.51 -9.35 -1.05
N LEU A 285 3.61 -10.04 -0.35
CA LEU A 285 3.66 -10.20 1.10
C LEU A 285 4.93 -10.95 1.53
N ARG A 286 5.32 -12.04 0.84
CA ARG A 286 6.60 -12.73 1.12
C ARG A 286 7.80 -11.84 0.86
N PHE A 287 7.81 -11.09 -0.22
CA PHE A 287 8.91 -10.17 -0.54
C PHE A 287 9.19 -9.19 0.60
N HIS A 288 8.15 -8.58 1.17
CA HIS A 288 8.30 -7.65 2.28
C HIS A 288 8.52 -8.33 3.62
N LEU A 289 7.79 -9.42 3.90
CA LEU A 289 7.58 -9.97 5.24
C LEU A 289 8.10 -11.42 5.43
N ALA A 290 8.80 -12.01 4.46
CA ALA A 290 9.29 -13.39 4.62
C ALA A 290 10.23 -13.54 5.80
N ASN A 291 10.11 -14.66 6.51
CA ASN A 291 11.05 -15.06 7.54
C ASN A 291 12.47 -15.20 6.99
N GLN A 292 13.50 -14.86 7.77
CA GLN A 292 14.89 -14.91 7.32
C GLN A 292 15.28 -16.31 6.81
N HIS A 293 14.75 -17.37 7.41
CA HIS A 293 14.99 -18.75 6.97
C HIS A 293 14.43 -19.02 5.56
N ALA A 294 13.27 -18.46 5.22
CA ALA A 294 12.68 -18.57 3.88
C ALA A 294 13.47 -17.75 2.84
N ARG A 295 14.09 -16.64 3.24
CA ARG A 295 14.97 -15.83 2.37
C ARG A 295 16.25 -16.58 1.97
N ILE A 296 16.78 -17.44 2.83
CA ILE A 296 17.99 -18.23 2.53
C ILE A 296 17.64 -19.34 1.52
N GLN A 297 16.51 -20.02 1.68
CA GLN A 297 16.07 -21.07 0.77
C GLN A 297 15.74 -20.55 -0.64
N SER A 298 15.14 -19.37 -0.77
CA SER A 298 14.85 -18.77 -2.09
C SER A 298 16.11 -18.36 -2.87
N LYS A 299 17.24 -18.09 -2.18
CA LYS A 299 18.53 -17.84 -2.82
C LYS A 299 19.24 -19.11 -3.26
N VAL A 300 18.91 -20.26 -2.66
CA VAL A 300 19.54 -21.56 -2.95
C VAL A 300 18.85 -22.29 -4.13
N PHE A 301 17.60 -21.95 -4.41
CA PHE A 301 16.86 -22.45 -5.57
C PHE A 301 16.31 -21.28 -6.39
N PRO A 302 17.09 -20.75 -7.35
CA PRO A 302 16.52 -19.85 -8.32
C PRO A 302 15.42 -20.60 -9.08
N PRO A 303 14.27 -19.98 -9.40
CA PRO A 303 13.25 -20.61 -10.22
C PRO A 303 13.90 -21.05 -11.53
N ASN A 304 13.76 -22.34 -11.84
CA ASN A 304 14.22 -22.89 -13.11
C ASN A 304 13.62 -22.08 -14.26
N HIS A 305 14.44 -21.31 -14.92
CA HIS A 305 14.16 -20.85 -16.27
C HIS A 305 14.25 -22.09 -17.18
N SER A 306 13.15 -22.78 -17.38
CA SER A 306 13.02 -23.65 -18.52
C SER A 306 13.01 -22.76 -19.77
N SER A 307 14.16 -22.71 -20.39
CA SER A 307 14.32 -22.38 -21.80
C SER A 307 13.49 -23.38 -22.61
N GLU A 308 12.45 -22.89 -23.29
CA GLU A 308 12.05 -23.30 -24.65
C GLU A 308 11.07 -22.25 -25.19
#